data_b1e2ba247dabf7f3d010c9e0670ea50a
#
_entry.id   b1e2ba247dabf7f3d010c9e0670ea50a
#
_cell.length_a   1.000
_cell.length_b   1.000
_cell.length_c   1.000
_cell.angle_alpha   90.00
_cell.angle_beta   90.00
_cell.angle_gamma   90.00
#
_symmetry.space_group_name_H-M   'P 1'
#
loop_
_entity.id
_entity.type
_entity.pdbx_description
1 polymer ?
#
loop_
_entity_poly.entity_id
_entity_poly.type
_entity_poly.pdbx_seq_one_letter_code
_entity_poly.pdbx_strand_id
1 'polypeptide(L)'
;ECMPDFEPIQDHDLTCFIRLGSDLKNNYYEYEIPLALTPEGFYNDDSAEDRLKVWLRENTLDFPLSALTDAKMARTKAKRAGNTNVGNTIPYVVYDPEKLENRITVLGNPTLEDVQAIMIGVRNNSNHEVSGEVWVNELRLSQFNEQGGVAAMANAALSVSDIAQVNVAGRLETAGYGSIESNVLDRNMENMYQLSVSAALEAGRLFPEKAKLQIPLYVSYTNETLSPNYDPLDTDIRLSESLEAYETKEERDSITEMSNTVQEATSFSVTNMKVDIHSKKRNMFYDPANFSVSASYNKQNQHSPEIEQDIVTDQKGSFNYSYNFNPQPWEPFKNVKGVDKVKFLKEMNFYYLPQSWAFNTTMHRTYTHLKMRDFSVEATGVADMDLTFSKDFTWDRNFDFKYDLTKNMKFTFQTAMNVTVDES
;
A
#
# COMPACT_ATOMS: atom_id res chain seq x y z
N GLU A 1 -18.95 -15.40 72.77
CA GLU A 1 -18.21 -15.12 71.53
C GLU A 1 -18.77 -13.86 70.97
N CYS A 2 -17.98 -12.73 70.98
CA CYS A 2 -18.33 -11.55 70.30
C CYS A 2 -18.28 -11.83 68.82
N MET A 3 -19.41 -11.67 68.10
CA MET A 3 -19.37 -11.56 66.62
C MET A 3 -18.43 -10.41 66.30
N PRO A 4 -17.56 -10.56 65.33
CA PRO A 4 -16.76 -9.41 64.87
C PRO A 4 -17.75 -8.32 64.46
N ASP A 5 -17.48 -7.06 64.88
CA ASP A 5 -18.24 -5.90 64.44
C ASP A 5 -18.18 -5.82 62.92
N PHE A 6 -19.26 -6.21 62.28
CA PHE A 6 -19.42 -6.06 60.83
C PHE A 6 -19.63 -4.54 60.60
N GLU A 7 -18.58 -3.86 60.14
CA GLU A 7 -18.75 -2.49 59.71
C GLU A 7 -19.62 -2.51 58.43
N PRO A 8 -20.72 -1.72 58.42
CA PRO A 8 -21.59 -1.67 57.26
C PRO A 8 -20.82 -1.04 56.09
N ILE A 9 -20.98 -1.61 54.90
CA ILE A 9 -20.52 -1.03 53.63
C ILE A 9 -21.05 0.41 53.52
N GLN A 10 -20.18 1.31 53.11
CA GLN A 10 -20.53 2.70 52.80
C GLN A 10 -20.50 2.93 51.28
N ASP A 11 -21.19 3.99 50.83
CA ASP A 11 -21.09 4.43 49.45
C ASP A 11 -19.63 4.70 49.09
N HIS A 12 -19.22 4.24 47.91
CA HIS A 12 -17.86 4.40 47.35
C HIS A 12 -16.79 3.48 47.97
N ASP A 13 -17.11 2.62 48.93
CA ASP A 13 -16.19 1.57 49.41
C ASP A 13 -15.88 0.56 48.30
N LEU A 14 -16.81 0.35 47.39
CA LEU A 14 -16.65 -0.49 46.22
C LEU A 14 -16.52 0.38 44.96
N THR A 15 -15.68 -0.06 44.04
CA THR A 15 -15.62 0.51 42.70
C THR A 15 -15.85 -0.58 41.67
N CYS A 16 -16.50 -0.21 40.57
CA CYS A 16 -16.66 -1.04 39.40
C CYS A 16 -15.71 -0.56 38.28
N PHE A 17 -15.04 -1.46 37.61
CA PHE A 17 -14.14 -1.10 36.53
C PHE A 17 -14.38 -1.96 35.30
N ILE A 18 -14.12 -1.38 34.13
CA ILE A 18 -14.03 -2.07 32.86
C ILE A 18 -12.58 -1.96 32.34
N ARG A 19 -11.99 -3.08 31.93
CA ARG A 19 -10.71 -3.13 31.20
C ARG A 19 -10.93 -3.55 29.77
N LEU A 20 -10.23 -2.85 28.89
CA LEU A 20 -10.20 -3.09 27.44
C LEU A 20 -8.76 -3.17 26.98
N GLY A 21 -8.38 -4.17 26.21
CA GLY A 21 -7.02 -4.25 25.68
C GLY A 21 -6.68 -5.56 24.99
N SER A 22 -5.44 -5.67 24.58
CA SER A 22 -4.91 -6.91 23.99
C SER A 22 -4.69 -7.99 25.04
N ASP A 23 -4.35 -7.59 26.27
CA ASP A 23 -4.32 -8.49 27.43
C ASP A 23 -4.78 -7.72 28.68
N LEU A 24 -5.25 -8.48 29.70
CA LEU A 24 -5.82 -7.88 30.91
C LEU A 24 -4.78 -7.63 32.02
N LYS A 25 -3.48 -7.85 31.79
CA LYS A 25 -2.44 -7.75 32.80
C LYS A 25 -1.41 -6.68 32.46
N ASN A 26 -0.97 -6.59 31.19
CA ASN A 26 0.17 -5.76 30.82
C ASN A 26 -0.18 -4.66 29.82
N ASN A 27 -1.25 -4.87 29.01
CA ASN A 27 -1.63 -3.92 27.97
C ASN A 27 -3.14 -3.68 27.97
N TYR A 28 -3.59 -2.75 28.79
CA TYR A 28 -5.00 -2.44 28.94
C TYR A 28 -5.28 -0.97 29.28
N TYR A 29 -6.46 -0.53 28.90
CA TYR A 29 -7.15 0.63 29.44
C TYR A 29 -8.11 0.16 30.51
N GLU A 30 -8.22 0.89 31.63
CA GLU A 30 -9.21 0.64 32.67
C GLU A 30 -9.95 1.95 32.98
N TYR A 31 -11.28 1.88 32.95
CA TYR A 31 -12.15 2.95 33.41
C TYR A 31 -12.88 2.46 34.65
N GLU A 32 -12.79 3.20 35.76
CA GLU A 32 -13.26 2.81 37.08
C GLU A 32 -14.16 3.89 37.65
N ILE A 33 -15.32 3.46 38.20
CA ILE A 33 -16.29 4.33 38.86
C ILE A 33 -16.51 3.91 40.31
N PRO A 34 -16.71 4.81 41.27
CA PRO A 34 -17.20 4.47 42.59
C PRO A 34 -18.65 3.99 42.50
N LEU A 35 -19.05 3.05 43.35
CA LEU A 35 -20.40 2.53 43.40
C LEU A 35 -21.18 3.14 44.58
N ALA A 36 -22.36 3.68 44.28
CA ALA A 36 -23.36 4.02 45.27
C ALA A 36 -24.20 2.76 45.59
N LEU A 37 -24.56 2.58 46.84
CA LEU A 37 -25.29 1.41 47.30
C LEU A 37 -26.81 1.57 47.09
N THR A 38 -27.47 0.50 46.70
CA THR A 38 -28.93 0.44 46.73
C THR A 38 -29.40 0.54 48.18
N PRO A 39 -30.29 1.45 48.55
CA PRO A 39 -30.81 1.57 49.93
C PRO A 39 -31.48 0.28 50.37
N GLU A 40 -31.40 -0.05 51.64
CA GLU A 40 -32.10 -1.22 52.19
C GLU A 40 -33.63 -1.08 52.03
N GLY A 41 -34.32 -2.10 51.56
CA GLY A 41 -35.77 -2.06 51.35
C GLY A 41 -36.30 -3.23 50.55
N PHE A 42 -37.64 -3.23 50.41
CA PHE A 42 -38.32 -4.15 49.50
C PHE A 42 -38.64 -3.43 48.20
N TYR A 43 -38.31 -4.04 47.11
CA TYR A 43 -38.48 -3.45 45.78
C TYR A 43 -39.41 -4.32 44.93
N ASN A 44 -40.33 -3.67 44.22
CA ASN A 44 -41.23 -4.31 43.29
C ASN A 44 -40.70 -4.14 41.86
N ASP A 45 -40.42 -5.23 41.17
CA ASP A 45 -39.91 -5.26 39.76
C ASP A 45 -40.94 -4.71 38.77
N ASP A 46 -42.23 -4.68 39.07
CA ASP A 46 -43.26 -4.04 38.25
C ASP A 46 -43.31 -2.51 38.40
N SER A 47 -42.70 -1.97 39.46
CA SER A 47 -42.64 -0.52 39.76
C SER A 47 -41.50 0.14 39.06
N ALA A 48 -41.78 1.07 38.16
CA ALA A 48 -40.72 1.86 37.49
C ALA A 48 -39.90 2.71 38.49
N GLU A 49 -40.52 3.16 39.61
CA GLU A 49 -39.85 3.92 40.64
C GLU A 49 -38.87 3.06 41.45
N ASP A 50 -39.27 1.81 41.79
CA ASP A 50 -38.39 0.91 42.51
C ASP A 50 -37.25 0.40 41.67
N ARG A 51 -37.47 0.20 40.35
CA ARG A 51 -36.37 -0.11 39.41
C ARG A 51 -35.33 0.98 39.38
N LEU A 52 -35.70 2.27 39.43
CA LEU A 52 -34.74 3.38 39.48
C LEU A 52 -34.00 3.46 40.82
N LYS A 53 -34.53 2.95 41.90
CA LYS A 53 -33.84 2.85 43.21
C LYS A 53 -32.83 1.71 43.22
N VAL A 54 -33.08 0.65 42.49
CA VAL A 54 -32.16 -0.50 42.34
C VAL A 54 -31.06 -0.19 41.33
N TRP A 55 -31.42 0.39 40.18
CA TRP A 55 -30.48 0.85 39.12
C TRP A 55 -30.18 2.34 39.26
N LEU A 56 -29.27 2.65 40.15
CA LEU A 56 -28.86 4.03 40.42
C LEU A 56 -28.14 4.61 39.19
N ARG A 57 -28.51 5.80 38.79
CA ARG A 57 -27.88 6.48 37.64
C ARG A 57 -26.40 6.80 37.88
N GLU A 58 -25.99 6.99 39.11
CA GLU A 58 -24.62 7.21 39.54
C GLU A 58 -23.71 6.05 39.20
N ASN A 59 -24.24 4.81 39.20
CA ASN A 59 -23.54 3.58 38.84
C ASN A 59 -23.46 3.34 37.34
N THR A 60 -23.83 4.29 36.50
CA THR A 60 -23.78 4.12 35.04
C THR A 60 -22.37 4.36 34.53
N LEU A 61 -21.75 3.31 33.97
CA LEU A 61 -20.50 3.35 33.22
C LEU A 61 -20.78 3.89 31.80
N ASP A 62 -20.83 5.23 31.67
CA ASP A 62 -21.02 5.91 30.41
C ASP A 62 -19.87 6.91 30.21
N PHE A 63 -19.01 6.66 29.27
CA PHE A 63 -17.83 7.45 28.97
C PHE A 63 -17.46 7.36 27.47
N PRO A 64 -16.90 8.42 26.89
CA PRO A 64 -16.41 8.39 25.54
C PRO A 64 -15.09 7.58 25.47
N LEU A 65 -14.91 6.76 24.43
CA LEU A 65 -13.66 6.02 24.25
C LEU A 65 -12.45 6.95 24.10
N SER A 66 -12.64 8.18 23.62
CA SER A 66 -11.59 9.21 23.56
C SER A 66 -10.97 9.52 24.93
N ALA A 67 -11.72 9.39 26.05
CA ALA A 67 -11.15 9.60 27.38
C ALA A 67 -10.00 8.62 27.68
N LEU A 68 -10.04 7.40 27.13
CA LEU A 68 -8.98 6.41 27.28
C LEU A 68 -7.74 6.79 26.44
N THR A 69 -7.94 7.22 25.20
CA THR A 69 -6.85 7.64 24.30
C THR A 69 -6.23 8.96 24.76
N ASP A 70 -7.03 9.90 25.30
CA ASP A 70 -6.54 11.13 25.92
C ASP A 70 -5.62 10.85 27.12
N ALA A 71 -5.97 9.87 27.95
CA ALA A 71 -5.12 9.43 29.06
C ALA A 71 -3.79 8.85 28.57
N LYS A 72 -3.80 8.08 27.48
CA LYS A 72 -2.58 7.57 26.83
C LYS A 72 -1.73 8.69 26.25
N MET A 73 -2.32 9.67 25.58
CA MET A 73 -1.63 10.85 25.08
C MET A 73 -1.01 11.69 26.21
N ALA A 74 -1.75 11.91 27.31
CA ALA A 74 -1.22 12.59 28.48
C ALA A 74 -0.01 11.88 29.07
N ARG A 75 -0.04 10.55 29.16
CA ARG A 75 1.11 9.71 29.56
C ARG A 75 2.29 9.89 28.59
N THR A 76 2.05 9.81 27.30
CA THR A 76 3.10 9.94 26.28
C THR A 76 3.74 11.32 26.31
N LYS A 77 2.94 12.38 26.51
CA LYS A 77 3.43 13.74 26.70
C LYS A 77 4.27 13.89 27.98
N ALA A 78 3.84 13.32 29.09
CA ALA A 78 4.60 13.33 30.34
C ALA A 78 5.94 12.56 30.21
N LYS A 79 5.96 11.43 29.50
CA LYS A 79 7.17 10.66 29.21
C LYS A 79 8.17 11.47 28.36
N ARG A 80 7.70 12.16 27.32
CA ARG A 80 8.53 13.04 26.46
C ARG A 80 9.08 14.25 27.24
N ALA A 81 8.31 14.78 28.20
CA ALA A 81 8.77 15.86 29.08
C ALA A 81 9.83 15.42 30.10
N GLY A 82 10.31 14.17 30.03
CA GLY A 82 11.40 13.65 30.89
C GLY A 82 10.95 13.18 32.27
N ASN A 83 9.66 12.93 32.49
CA ASN A 83 9.17 12.40 33.75
C ASN A 83 9.56 10.91 33.88
N THR A 84 10.55 10.62 34.71
CA THR A 84 11.09 9.25 34.93
C THR A 84 10.11 8.32 35.67
N ASN A 85 9.06 8.85 36.28
CA ASN A 85 8.05 8.06 36.98
C ASN A 85 6.92 7.59 36.04
N VAL A 86 7.01 7.91 34.76
CA VAL A 86 6.02 7.55 33.74
C VAL A 86 6.67 6.61 32.72
N GLY A 87 6.07 5.45 32.55
CA GLY A 87 6.58 4.43 31.61
C GLY A 87 5.48 3.46 31.19
N ASN A 88 5.78 2.57 30.26
CA ASN A 88 4.81 1.58 29.78
C ASN A 88 4.54 0.47 30.84
N THR A 89 5.49 0.22 31.75
CA THR A 89 5.37 -0.81 32.79
C THR A 89 4.76 -0.29 34.11
N ILE A 90 4.53 1.02 34.21
CA ILE A 90 3.97 1.66 35.38
C ILE A 90 2.56 2.12 35.06
N PRO A 91 1.53 1.75 35.84
CA PRO A 91 0.18 2.23 35.60
C PRO A 91 0.13 3.76 35.66
N TYR A 92 -0.33 4.37 34.58
CA TYR A 92 -0.56 5.81 34.52
C TYR A 92 -2.02 6.10 34.83
N VAL A 93 -2.27 6.87 35.87
CA VAL A 93 -3.61 7.14 36.38
C VAL A 93 -3.95 8.60 36.19
N VAL A 94 -5.11 8.86 35.63
CA VAL A 94 -5.73 10.19 35.52
C VAL A 94 -7.19 10.11 35.93
N TYR A 95 -7.78 11.24 36.29
CA TYR A 95 -9.21 11.36 36.60
C TYR A 95 -9.94 11.91 35.38
N ASP A 96 -11.20 11.46 35.21
CA ASP A 96 -12.06 11.93 34.12
C ASP A 96 -12.37 13.43 34.37
N PRO A 97 -12.10 14.34 33.42
CA PRO A 97 -12.35 15.74 33.55
C PRO A 97 -13.83 16.10 33.78
N GLU A 98 -14.75 15.29 33.27
CA GLU A 98 -16.20 15.50 33.42
C GLU A 98 -16.76 14.86 34.67
N LYS A 99 -16.13 13.78 35.16
CA LYS A 99 -16.55 13.02 36.35
C LYS A 99 -15.34 12.75 37.22
N LEU A 100 -15.01 13.76 38.07
CA LEU A 100 -13.76 13.80 38.86
C LEU A 100 -13.55 12.64 39.83
N GLU A 101 -14.56 11.85 40.13
CA GLU A 101 -14.48 10.64 40.96
C GLU A 101 -14.09 9.39 40.13
N ASN A 102 -14.26 9.46 38.82
CA ASN A 102 -13.95 8.37 37.94
C ASN A 102 -12.46 8.37 37.59
N ARG A 103 -11.88 7.19 37.57
CA ARG A 103 -10.45 6.97 37.37
C ARG A 103 -10.18 6.25 36.06
N ILE A 104 -9.22 6.76 35.29
CA ILE A 104 -8.73 6.14 34.05
C ILE A 104 -7.31 5.69 34.29
N THR A 105 -7.04 4.41 34.00
CA THR A 105 -5.70 3.83 34.11
C THR A 105 -5.25 3.30 32.77
N VAL A 106 -4.01 3.60 32.40
CA VAL A 106 -3.36 3.10 31.18
C VAL A 106 -2.11 2.32 31.57
N LEU A 107 -2.02 1.07 31.18
CA LEU A 107 -0.84 0.22 31.37
C LEU A 107 -0.41 -0.40 30.04
N GLY A 108 0.90 -0.49 29.81
CA GLY A 108 1.45 -1.03 28.60
C GLY A 108 1.28 -0.11 27.39
N ASN A 109 1.12 -0.70 26.22
CA ASN A 109 0.73 0.00 25.01
C ASN A 109 -0.59 -0.58 24.45
N PRO A 110 -1.73 -0.40 25.13
CA PRO A 110 -3.01 -0.89 24.66
C PRO A 110 -3.46 -0.13 23.43
N THR A 111 -4.24 -0.80 22.56
CA THR A 111 -4.92 -0.18 21.42
C THR A 111 -6.41 -0.52 21.46
N LEU A 112 -7.24 0.43 21.05
CA LEU A 112 -8.68 0.22 20.85
C LEU A 112 -9.00 -0.35 19.47
N GLU A 113 -8.02 -0.38 18.56
CA GLU A 113 -8.17 -1.00 17.24
C GLU A 113 -8.32 -2.53 17.34
N ASP A 114 -7.57 -3.15 18.28
CA ASP A 114 -7.57 -4.61 18.47
C ASP A 114 -7.81 -4.96 19.94
N VAL A 115 -9.05 -4.85 20.37
CA VAL A 115 -9.49 -5.23 21.72
C VAL A 115 -9.77 -6.74 21.74
N GLN A 116 -8.83 -7.52 22.25
CA GLN A 116 -8.96 -8.98 22.33
C GLN A 116 -9.65 -9.44 23.62
N ALA A 117 -9.62 -8.62 24.66
CA ALA A 117 -10.18 -8.96 25.95
C ALA A 117 -10.89 -7.79 26.62
N ILE A 118 -12.06 -8.09 27.18
CA ILE A 118 -12.87 -7.19 28.00
C ILE A 118 -13.08 -7.83 29.36
N MET A 119 -12.81 -7.10 30.43
CA MET A 119 -13.07 -7.54 31.79
C MET A 119 -13.87 -6.48 32.53
N ILE A 120 -14.94 -6.92 33.19
CA ILE A 120 -15.66 -6.11 34.17
C ILE A 120 -15.39 -6.70 35.54
N GLY A 121 -15.04 -5.85 36.49
CA GLY A 121 -14.69 -6.30 37.84
C GLY A 121 -15.09 -5.29 38.90
N VAL A 122 -15.10 -5.74 40.12
CA VAL A 122 -15.36 -4.95 41.30
C VAL A 122 -14.14 -4.96 42.19
N ARG A 123 -13.79 -3.81 42.73
CA ARG A 123 -12.66 -3.62 43.64
C ARG A 123 -13.17 -3.14 44.98
N ASN A 124 -12.77 -3.83 46.06
CA ASN A 124 -12.99 -3.38 47.41
C ASN A 124 -11.87 -2.41 47.82
N ASN A 125 -12.21 -1.17 48.09
CA ASN A 125 -11.28 -0.12 48.54
C ASN A 125 -11.39 0.11 50.05
N SER A 126 -12.31 -0.57 50.76
CA SER A 126 -12.40 -0.50 52.23
C SER A 126 -11.28 -1.29 52.91
N ASN A 127 -11.09 -1.08 54.22
CA ASN A 127 -10.06 -1.77 54.99
C ASN A 127 -10.55 -3.12 55.58
N HIS A 128 -11.75 -3.59 55.20
CA HIS A 128 -12.40 -4.77 55.78
C HIS A 128 -12.98 -5.66 54.66
N GLU A 129 -13.30 -6.91 54.98
CA GLU A 129 -13.98 -7.83 54.07
C GLU A 129 -15.44 -7.40 53.92
N VAL A 130 -15.91 -7.38 52.68
CA VAL A 130 -17.24 -6.95 52.28
C VAL A 130 -17.98 -8.10 51.64
N SER A 131 -19.25 -8.27 51.99
CA SER A 131 -20.15 -9.22 51.35
C SER A 131 -21.31 -8.50 50.67
N GLY A 132 -21.54 -8.81 49.39
CA GLY A 132 -22.59 -8.15 48.63
C GLY A 132 -22.75 -8.76 47.25
N GLU A 133 -23.71 -8.29 46.49
CA GLU A 133 -23.95 -8.64 45.09
C GLU A 133 -23.87 -7.42 44.20
N VAL A 134 -23.19 -7.53 43.08
CA VAL A 134 -23.11 -6.46 42.07
C VAL A 134 -23.69 -7.01 40.77
N TRP A 135 -24.67 -6.33 40.23
CA TRP A 135 -25.32 -6.71 38.97
C TRP A 135 -24.81 -5.82 37.84
N VAL A 136 -24.42 -6.45 36.75
CA VAL A 136 -23.94 -5.78 35.52
C VAL A 136 -24.94 -6.09 34.41
N ASN A 137 -25.36 -5.06 33.68
CA ASN A 137 -26.32 -5.19 32.58
C ASN A 137 -25.90 -4.30 31.40
N GLU A 138 -26.12 -4.82 30.19
CA GLU A 138 -26.03 -4.11 28.90
C GLU A 138 -24.69 -3.39 28.63
N LEU A 139 -23.61 -4.14 28.35
CA LEU A 139 -22.43 -3.55 27.76
C LEU A 139 -22.66 -3.32 26.26
N ARG A 140 -22.65 -2.07 25.82
CA ARG A 140 -22.85 -1.71 24.41
C ARG A 140 -22.05 -0.48 24.02
N LEU A 141 -21.64 -0.42 22.74
CA LEU A 141 -21.15 0.79 22.11
C LEU A 141 -22.32 1.59 21.54
N SER A 142 -22.24 2.90 21.64
CA SER A 142 -23.22 3.84 21.08
C SER A 142 -22.48 5.00 20.39
N GLN A 143 -23.20 5.83 19.65
CA GLN A 143 -22.66 7.02 18.98
C GLN A 143 -21.53 6.66 18.00
N PHE A 144 -21.78 5.70 17.10
CA PHE A 144 -20.82 5.36 16.06
C PHE A 144 -20.45 6.58 15.22
N ASN A 145 -19.18 6.61 14.77
CA ASN A 145 -18.72 7.65 13.86
C ASN A 145 -19.44 7.51 12.51
N GLU A 146 -20.33 8.44 12.20
CA GLU A 146 -21.12 8.50 10.96
C GLU A 146 -20.52 9.47 9.94
N GLN A 147 -19.31 9.98 10.16
CA GLN A 147 -18.66 10.89 9.21
C GLN A 147 -18.49 10.20 7.86
N GLY A 148 -19.13 10.77 6.83
CA GLY A 148 -18.95 10.35 5.46
C GLY A 148 -17.70 10.99 4.86
N GLY A 149 -17.08 10.30 3.91
CA GLY A 149 -16.00 10.86 3.10
C GLY A 149 -16.48 11.41 1.77
N VAL A 150 -15.61 12.12 1.09
CA VAL A 150 -15.81 12.68 -0.25
C VAL A 150 -14.81 12.04 -1.21
N ALA A 151 -15.27 11.70 -2.42
CA ALA A 151 -14.39 11.32 -3.51
C ALA A 151 -14.58 12.25 -4.70
N ALA A 152 -13.49 12.62 -5.33
CA ALA A 152 -13.48 13.40 -6.55
C ALA A 152 -12.46 12.83 -7.54
N MET A 153 -12.82 12.83 -8.81
CA MET A 153 -11.96 12.41 -9.90
C MET A 153 -12.08 13.39 -11.06
N ALA A 154 -10.94 13.77 -11.61
CA ALA A 154 -10.86 14.61 -12.79
C ALA A 154 -9.85 14.02 -13.78
N ASN A 155 -10.18 14.08 -15.07
CA ASN A 155 -9.27 13.69 -16.12
C ASN A 155 -9.37 14.68 -17.28
N ALA A 156 -8.23 14.96 -17.91
CA ALA A 156 -8.13 15.79 -19.09
C ALA A 156 -7.23 15.09 -20.11
N ALA A 157 -7.67 15.08 -21.37
CA ALA A 157 -6.91 14.56 -22.48
C ALA A 157 -6.73 15.68 -23.53
N LEU A 158 -5.48 15.90 -23.92
CA LEU A 158 -5.10 16.83 -24.96
C LEU A 158 -4.47 16.07 -26.12
N SER A 159 -5.05 16.20 -27.30
CA SER A 159 -4.47 15.67 -28.54
C SER A 159 -3.96 16.82 -29.39
N VAL A 160 -2.67 16.81 -29.69
CA VAL A 160 -1.99 17.81 -30.51
C VAL A 160 -1.75 17.21 -31.89
N SER A 161 -2.76 17.31 -32.75
CA SER A 161 -2.73 16.71 -34.09
C SER A 161 -2.27 15.24 -34.04
N ASP A 162 -1.34 14.88 -34.88
CA ASP A 162 -0.69 13.55 -34.96
C ASP A 162 0.72 13.54 -34.28
N ILE A 163 1.02 14.56 -33.50
CA ILE A 163 2.34 14.74 -32.88
C ILE A 163 2.36 14.24 -31.44
N ALA A 164 1.32 14.60 -30.65
CA ALA A 164 1.34 14.29 -29.22
C ALA A 164 -0.06 14.03 -28.67
N GLN A 165 -0.12 13.16 -27.66
CA GLN A 165 -1.28 12.96 -26.83
C GLN A 165 -0.86 13.05 -25.37
N VAL A 166 -1.47 13.95 -24.61
CA VAL A 166 -1.18 14.15 -23.18
C VAL A 166 -2.43 13.86 -22.39
N ASN A 167 -2.31 13.05 -21.37
CA ASN A 167 -3.38 12.73 -20.43
C ASN A 167 -2.96 13.14 -19.03
N VAL A 168 -3.87 13.80 -18.31
CA VAL A 168 -3.72 14.17 -16.91
C VAL A 168 -4.93 13.65 -16.16
N ALA A 169 -4.72 12.90 -15.10
CA ALA A 169 -5.77 12.39 -14.22
C ALA A 169 -5.43 12.68 -12.77
N GLY A 170 -6.44 13.12 -12.02
CA GLY A 170 -6.33 13.32 -10.58
C GLY A 170 -7.47 12.61 -9.87
N ARG A 171 -7.19 12.02 -8.70
CA ARG A 171 -8.16 11.37 -7.82
C ARG A 171 -7.89 11.82 -6.39
N LEU A 172 -8.98 12.13 -5.71
CA LEU A 172 -9.01 12.48 -4.30
C LEU A 172 -10.05 11.63 -3.61
N GLU A 173 -9.70 11.02 -2.49
CA GLU A 173 -10.63 10.35 -1.58
C GLU A 173 -10.30 10.77 -0.16
N THR A 174 -11.32 11.08 0.62
CA THR A 174 -11.12 11.38 2.05
C THR A 174 -11.55 10.19 2.90
N ALA A 175 -10.97 10.10 4.08
CA ALA A 175 -11.36 9.09 5.07
C ALA A 175 -12.88 9.13 5.33
N GLY A 176 -13.48 7.97 5.55
CA GLY A 176 -14.93 7.80 5.65
C GLY A 176 -15.64 7.57 4.30
N TYR A 177 -14.93 7.69 3.18
CA TYR A 177 -15.48 7.32 1.87
C TYR A 177 -15.60 5.79 1.76
N GLY A 178 -16.72 5.35 1.21
CA GLY A 178 -16.99 3.95 0.89
C GLY A 178 -18.07 3.84 -0.16
N SER A 179 -18.11 2.73 -0.88
CA SER A 179 -19.19 2.47 -1.85
C SER A 179 -20.53 2.25 -1.13
N ILE A 180 -21.64 2.44 -1.84
CA ILE A 180 -23.00 2.22 -1.30
C ILE A 180 -23.19 0.76 -0.83
N GLU A 181 -22.44 -0.17 -1.41
CA GLU A 181 -22.52 -1.60 -1.09
C GLU A 181 -21.58 -2.02 0.04
N SER A 182 -20.65 -1.14 0.44
CA SER A 182 -19.68 -1.42 1.51
C SER A 182 -20.31 -1.26 2.89
N ASN A 183 -19.96 -2.14 3.82
CA ASN A 183 -20.32 -1.97 5.21
C ASN A 183 -19.65 -0.72 5.79
N VAL A 184 -20.23 -0.19 6.87
CA VAL A 184 -19.67 0.97 7.58
C VAL A 184 -18.25 0.70 8.08
N LEU A 185 -17.93 -0.55 8.42
CA LEU A 185 -16.61 -0.99 8.86
C LEU A 185 -15.56 -1.07 7.73
N ASP A 186 -16.00 -1.15 6.47
CA ASP A 186 -15.13 -1.25 5.31
C ASP A 186 -14.82 0.13 4.69
N ARG A 187 -15.17 1.21 5.39
CA ARG A 187 -14.88 2.58 4.94
C ARG A 187 -13.39 2.85 4.97
N ASN A 188 -12.95 3.66 4.02
CA ASN A 188 -11.55 4.09 3.94
C ASN A 188 -11.17 4.92 5.19
N MET A 189 -10.09 4.55 5.87
CA MET A 189 -9.58 5.25 7.05
C MET A 189 -8.41 6.19 6.71
N GLU A 190 -8.12 6.34 5.41
CA GLU A 190 -7.02 7.14 4.89
C GLU A 190 -7.52 8.17 3.89
N ASN A 191 -6.81 9.28 3.79
CA ASN A 191 -7.00 10.21 2.69
C ASN A 191 -6.08 9.82 1.54
N MET A 192 -6.63 9.67 0.34
CA MET A 192 -5.87 9.33 -0.87
C MET A 192 -5.82 10.53 -1.82
N TYR A 193 -4.62 10.83 -2.30
CA TYR A 193 -4.35 11.82 -3.34
C TYR A 193 -3.55 11.15 -4.43
N GLN A 194 -4.08 11.13 -5.65
CA GLN A 194 -3.40 10.55 -6.80
C GLN A 194 -3.34 11.56 -7.94
N LEU A 195 -2.15 11.71 -8.52
CA LEU A 195 -1.91 12.47 -9.73
C LEU A 195 -1.19 11.58 -10.75
N SER A 196 -1.74 11.46 -11.95
CA SER A 196 -1.12 10.77 -13.06
C SER A 196 -1.01 11.69 -14.26
N VAL A 197 0.17 11.79 -14.83
CA VAL A 197 0.44 12.53 -16.07
C VAL A 197 1.13 11.59 -17.04
N SER A 198 0.61 11.48 -18.25
CA SER A 198 1.26 10.70 -19.30
C SER A 198 1.25 11.45 -20.63
N ALA A 199 2.32 11.28 -21.38
CA ALA A 199 2.46 11.87 -22.71
C ALA A 199 3.01 10.83 -23.69
N ALA A 200 2.30 10.64 -24.78
CA ALA A 200 2.77 9.90 -25.95
C ALA A 200 3.12 10.91 -27.04
N LEU A 201 4.33 10.84 -27.57
CA LEU A 201 4.87 11.80 -28.53
C LEU A 201 5.47 11.07 -29.74
N GLU A 202 5.02 11.39 -30.94
CA GLU A 202 5.69 10.95 -32.16
C GLU A 202 6.80 11.92 -32.55
N ALA A 203 7.97 11.81 -31.88
CA ALA A 203 9.07 12.73 -32.04
C ALA A 203 9.67 12.73 -33.46
N GLY A 204 9.43 11.67 -34.23
CA GLY A 204 9.80 11.61 -35.65
C GLY A 204 9.17 12.73 -36.49
N ARG A 205 7.98 13.23 -36.10
CA ARG A 205 7.30 14.35 -36.77
C ARG A 205 7.97 15.70 -36.61
N LEU A 206 8.85 15.85 -35.65
CA LEU A 206 9.63 17.08 -35.45
C LEU A 206 10.78 17.22 -36.45
N PHE A 207 11.10 16.16 -37.19
CA PHE A 207 12.13 16.12 -38.21
C PHE A 207 11.55 16.28 -39.62
N PRO A 208 12.34 16.74 -40.61
CA PRO A 208 11.88 16.82 -41.99
C PRO A 208 11.35 15.47 -42.49
N GLU A 209 10.23 15.45 -43.19
CA GLU A 209 9.61 14.23 -43.74
C GLU A 209 10.57 13.35 -44.57
N LYS A 210 11.60 13.97 -45.17
CA LYS A 210 12.64 13.27 -45.95
C LYS A 210 13.47 12.32 -45.07
N ALA A 211 13.59 12.57 -43.79
CA ALA A 211 14.31 11.73 -42.85
C ALA A 211 13.57 10.42 -42.52
N LYS A 212 12.23 10.39 -42.72
CA LYS A 212 11.35 9.23 -42.47
C LYS A 212 11.61 8.56 -41.12
N LEU A 213 11.84 9.36 -40.10
CA LEU A 213 12.08 8.91 -38.74
C LEU A 213 10.74 8.56 -38.05
N GLN A 214 10.69 7.41 -37.41
CA GLN A 214 9.61 7.00 -36.52
C GLN A 214 10.23 6.85 -35.12
N ILE A 215 9.83 7.74 -34.21
CA ILE A 215 10.39 7.82 -32.85
C ILE A 215 9.23 8.01 -31.88
N PRO A 216 8.48 6.94 -31.56
CA PRO A 216 7.43 7.00 -30.59
C PRO A 216 8.02 7.05 -29.18
N LEU A 217 7.80 8.15 -28.50
CA LEU A 217 8.19 8.40 -27.12
C LEU A 217 6.97 8.26 -26.22
N TYR A 218 7.14 7.66 -25.07
CA TYR A 218 6.16 7.65 -24.01
C TYR A 218 6.82 8.04 -22.69
N VAL A 219 6.20 8.98 -21.99
CA VAL A 219 6.62 9.42 -20.66
C VAL A 219 5.40 9.38 -19.75
N SER A 220 5.55 8.85 -18.55
CA SER A 220 4.52 8.94 -17.52
C SER A 220 5.11 9.21 -16.15
N TYR A 221 4.36 9.95 -15.36
CA TYR A 221 4.60 10.17 -13.94
C TYR A 221 3.30 9.93 -13.19
N THR A 222 3.36 9.13 -12.15
CA THR A 222 2.25 8.89 -11.22
C THR A 222 2.75 9.08 -9.81
N ASN A 223 2.02 9.85 -9.02
CA ASN A 223 2.24 9.99 -7.59
C ASN A 223 0.91 9.64 -6.89
N GLU A 224 0.99 8.75 -5.93
CA GLU A 224 -0.11 8.40 -5.04
C GLU A 224 0.36 8.57 -3.60
N THR A 225 -0.41 9.33 -2.83
CA THR A 225 -0.16 9.59 -1.42
C THR A 225 -1.36 9.15 -0.61
N LEU A 226 -1.14 8.21 0.31
CA LEU A 226 -2.09 7.80 1.33
C LEU A 226 -1.68 8.43 2.65
N SER A 227 -2.59 9.20 3.24
CA SER A 227 -2.38 9.87 4.52
C SER A 227 -3.35 9.28 5.55
N PRO A 228 -2.87 8.53 6.54
CA PRO A 228 -3.72 7.86 7.51
C PRO A 228 -4.37 8.87 8.46
N ASN A 229 -5.59 8.56 8.91
CA ASN A 229 -6.28 9.34 9.92
C ASN A 229 -5.74 9.09 11.34
N TYR A 230 -5.17 7.91 11.55
CA TYR A 230 -4.62 7.48 12.83
C TYR A 230 -3.11 7.36 12.75
N ASP A 231 -2.44 7.55 13.87
CA ASP A 231 -0.99 7.44 13.97
C ASP A 231 -0.57 5.97 13.75
N PRO A 232 0.29 5.65 12.77
CA PRO A 232 0.74 4.27 12.53
C PRO A 232 1.48 3.63 13.71
N LEU A 233 2.01 4.45 14.63
CA LEU A 233 2.69 3.97 15.84
C LEU A 233 1.72 3.75 17.01
N ASP A 234 0.60 4.49 17.01
CA ASP A 234 -0.44 4.47 18.03
C ASP A 234 -1.81 4.48 17.35
N THR A 235 -2.23 3.33 16.85
CA THR A 235 -3.33 3.15 15.88
C THR A 235 -4.73 3.53 16.40
N ASP A 236 -4.87 3.80 17.70
CA ASP A 236 -6.08 4.34 18.33
C ASP A 236 -6.05 5.85 18.58
N ILE A 237 -4.94 6.52 18.26
CA ILE A 237 -4.78 7.98 18.37
C ILE A 237 -4.85 8.59 16.98
N ARG A 238 -5.60 9.67 16.82
CA ARG A 238 -5.64 10.41 15.56
C ARG A 238 -4.28 11.04 15.27
N LEU A 239 -3.83 10.96 14.02
CA LEU A 239 -2.55 11.53 13.62
C LEU A 239 -2.47 13.04 13.93
N SER A 240 -3.56 13.79 13.74
CA SER A 240 -3.63 15.21 14.09
C SER A 240 -3.38 15.48 15.57
N GLU A 241 -3.92 14.65 16.44
CA GLU A 241 -3.76 14.75 17.90
C GLU A 241 -2.34 14.33 18.34
N SER A 242 -1.80 13.27 17.71
CA SER A 242 -0.41 12.86 17.93
C SER A 242 0.58 13.98 17.56
N LEU A 243 0.33 14.69 16.44
CA LEU A 243 1.17 15.79 15.98
C LEU A 243 1.15 17.00 16.92
N GLU A 244 0.06 17.23 17.65
CA GLU A 244 -0.01 18.31 18.65
C GLU A 244 0.94 18.10 19.83
N ALA A 245 1.38 16.86 20.07
CA ALA A 245 2.35 16.55 21.13
C ALA A 245 3.80 16.94 20.76
N TYR A 246 4.06 17.34 19.51
CA TYR A 246 5.38 17.80 19.04
C TYR A 246 5.44 19.33 19.01
N GLU A 247 6.52 19.91 19.55
CA GLU A 247 6.64 21.35 19.72
C GLU A 247 7.07 22.06 18.43
N THR A 248 7.98 21.45 17.68
CA THR A 248 8.55 22.07 16.47
C THR A 248 7.80 21.68 15.21
N LYS A 249 7.83 22.57 14.22
CA LYS A 249 7.22 22.28 12.91
C LYS A 249 8.00 21.17 12.17
N GLU A 250 9.31 21.19 12.29
CA GLU A 250 10.20 20.22 11.66
C GLU A 250 9.94 18.80 12.13
N GLU A 251 9.68 18.61 13.43
CA GLU A 251 9.31 17.31 13.98
C GLU A 251 7.95 16.86 13.45
N ARG A 252 6.96 17.76 13.43
CA ARG A 252 5.62 17.44 12.88
C ARG A 252 5.68 17.06 11.41
N ASP A 253 6.43 17.80 10.59
CA ASP A 253 6.59 17.52 9.17
C ASP A 253 7.28 16.15 8.97
N SER A 254 8.31 15.84 9.77
CA SER A 254 9.02 14.54 9.73
C SER A 254 8.09 13.37 10.11
N ILE A 255 7.28 13.52 11.16
CA ILE A 255 6.33 12.47 11.56
C ILE A 255 5.22 12.31 10.51
N THR A 256 4.73 13.41 9.94
CA THR A 256 3.73 13.36 8.87
C THR A 256 4.28 12.63 7.63
N GLU A 257 5.52 12.94 7.24
CA GLU A 257 6.18 12.27 6.12
C GLU A 257 6.37 10.77 6.41
N MET A 258 6.79 10.41 7.63
CA MET A 258 6.94 9.02 8.05
C MET A 258 5.61 8.26 8.09
N SER A 259 4.52 8.94 8.47
CA SER A 259 3.18 8.35 8.60
C SER A 259 2.50 8.12 7.25
N ASN A 260 2.85 8.89 6.22
CA ASN A 260 2.26 8.78 4.90
C ASN A 260 2.85 7.60 4.13
N THR A 261 2.00 6.92 3.35
CA THR A 261 2.47 6.01 2.30
C THR A 261 2.47 6.76 0.98
N VAL A 262 3.64 6.86 0.34
CA VAL A 262 3.78 7.52 -0.96
C VAL A 262 4.35 6.55 -1.98
N GLN A 263 3.71 6.48 -3.14
CA GLN A 263 4.16 5.69 -4.28
C GLN A 263 4.35 6.61 -5.49
N GLU A 264 5.56 6.67 -5.98
CA GLU A 264 5.92 7.42 -7.18
C GLU A 264 6.39 6.47 -8.27
N ALA A 265 5.85 6.61 -9.46
CA ALA A 265 6.28 5.87 -10.62
C ALA A 265 6.60 6.81 -11.77
N THR A 266 7.80 6.69 -12.31
CA THR A 266 8.25 7.43 -13.49
C THR A 266 8.61 6.44 -14.56
N SER A 267 8.04 6.59 -15.75
CA SER A 267 8.35 5.76 -16.90
C SER A 267 8.74 6.62 -18.10
N PHE A 268 9.80 6.19 -18.76
CA PHE A 268 10.22 6.73 -20.05
C PHE A 268 10.45 5.56 -21.00
N SER A 269 9.87 5.61 -22.18
CA SER A 269 10.12 4.57 -23.18
C SER A 269 10.13 5.11 -24.61
N VAL A 270 11.00 4.53 -25.40
CA VAL A 270 11.05 4.63 -26.88
C VAL A 270 10.85 3.24 -27.42
N THR A 271 9.80 3.00 -28.16
CA THR A 271 9.51 1.68 -28.69
C THR A 271 9.63 1.67 -30.19
N ASN A 272 10.39 0.67 -30.71
CA ASN A 272 10.49 0.44 -32.15
C ASN A 272 10.93 1.68 -32.95
N MET A 273 11.91 2.44 -32.39
CA MET A 273 12.53 3.55 -33.12
C MET A 273 13.20 3.03 -34.37
N LYS A 274 12.84 3.56 -35.53
CA LYS A 274 13.38 3.15 -36.83
C LYS A 274 13.39 4.28 -37.85
N VAL A 275 14.18 4.06 -38.90
CA VAL A 275 14.23 4.93 -40.08
C VAL A 275 13.55 4.19 -41.23
N ASP A 276 12.38 4.65 -41.66
CA ASP A 276 11.58 4.00 -42.69
C ASP A 276 12.09 4.33 -44.13
N ILE A 277 13.35 4.06 -44.38
CA ILE A 277 14.00 4.23 -45.68
C ILE A 277 14.26 2.87 -46.30
N HIS A 278 13.70 2.69 -47.47
CA HIS A 278 13.89 1.51 -48.32
C HIS A 278 14.62 1.86 -49.61
N SER A 279 15.37 0.91 -50.14
CA SER A 279 16.01 1.05 -51.46
C SER A 279 14.95 1.15 -52.56
N LYS A 280 15.16 2.06 -53.53
CA LYS A 280 14.15 2.48 -54.51
C LYS A 280 13.64 1.34 -55.44
N LYS A 281 14.46 0.33 -55.72
CA LYS A 281 14.12 -0.73 -56.66
C LYS A 281 13.62 -2.02 -55.99
N ARG A 282 14.18 -2.37 -54.86
CA ARG A 282 13.90 -3.58 -54.10
C ARG A 282 14.39 -3.41 -52.67
N ASN A 283 13.64 -3.90 -51.68
CA ASN A 283 14.11 -3.93 -50.30
C ASN A 283 15.40 -4.73 -50.20
N MET A 284 16.39 -4.14 -49.58
CA MET A 284 17.71 -4.77 -49.41
C MET A 284 17.95 -5.08 -47.93
N PHE A 285 18.76 -6.08 -47.65
CA PHE A 285 19.07 -6.52 -46.29
C PHE A 285 19.73 -5.43 -45.42
N TYR A 286 20.40 -4.49 -46.05
CA TYR A 286 21.05 -3.33 -45.36
C TYR A 286 20.17 -2.08 -45.25
N ASP A 287 18.91 -2.14 -45.65
CA ASP A 287 18.02 -0.99 -45.58
C ASP A 287 17.78 -0.61 -44.12
N PRO A 288 17.84 0.71 -43.77
CA PRO A 288 17.60 1.16 -42.39
C PRO A 288 16.27 0.72 -41.81
N ALA A 289 15.26 0.53 -42.64
CA ALA A 289 13.94 0.09 -42.22
C ALA A 289 13.91 -1.33 -41.62
N ASN A 290 14.96 -2.15 -41.84
CA ASN A 290 15.08 -3.48 -41.25
C ASN A 290 15.57 -3.46 -39.78
N PHE A 291 16.03 -2.32 -39.31
CA PHE A 291 16.57 -2.13 -37.96
C PHE A 291 15.61 -1.36 -37.09
N SER A 292 15.43 -1.82 -35.85
CA SER A 292 14.71 -1.04 -34.85
C SER A 292 15.38 -1.15 -33.49
N VAL A 293 15.25 -0.07 -32.73
CA VAL A 293 15.78 0.04 -31.36
C VAL A 293 14.64 0.41 -30.44
N SER A 294 14.58 -0.23 -29.27
CA SER A 294 13.70 0.18 -28.21
C SER A 294 14.49 0.33 -26.91
N ALA A 295 14.09 1.30 -26.10
CA ALA A 295 14.67 1.52 -24.78
C ALA A 295 13.55 1.89 -23.82
N SER A 296 13.61 1.41 -22.59
CA SER A 296 12.72 1.82 -21.51
C SER A 296 13.47 1.98 -20.20
N TYR A 297 13.03 2.96 -19.43
CA TYR A 297 13.48 3.25 -18.10
C TYR A 297 12.25 3.42 -17.22
N ASN A 298 12.09 2.57 -16.21
CA ASN A 298 11.03 2.67 -15.21
C ASN A 298 11.68 2.80 -13.85
N LYS A 299 11.23 3.77 -13.06
CA LYS A 299 11.62 3.95 -11.67
C LYS A 299 10.38 4.01 -10.82
N GLN A 300 10.32 3.15 -9.83
CA GLN A 300 9.32 3.18 -8.77
C GLN A 300 10.03 3.54 -7.47
N ASN A 301 9.44 4.43 -6.71
CA ASN A 301 9.89 4.82 -5.39
C ASN A 301 8.70 4.74 -4.46
N GLN A 302 8.81 3.97 -3.40
CA GLN A 302 7.79 3.83 -2.39
C GLN A 302 8.39 4.11 -1.02
N HIS A 303 7.67 4.86 -0.19
CA HIS A 303 7.89 4.88 1.24
C HIS A 303 6.57 4.70 2.00
N SER A 304 6.67 4.17 3.20
CA SER A 304 5.55 3.93 4.10
C SER A 304 6.06 4.00 5.55
N PRO A 305 5.19 3.92 6.56
CA PRO A 305 5.65 3.86 7.94
C PRO A 305 6.72 2.79 8.18
N GLU A 306 6.58 1.60 7.61
CA GLU A 306 7.52 0.47 7.78
C GLU A 306 8.70 0.51 6.82
N ILE A 307 8.55 1.17 5.67
CA ILE A 307 9.54 1.24 4.60
C ILE A 307 10.05 2.68 4.50
N GLU A 308 11.31 2.91 4.87
CA GLU A 308 11.90 4.22 4.70
C GLU A 308 12.09 4.56 3.22
N GLN A 309 12.55 3.57 2.45
CA GLN A 309 12.77 3.73 1.03
C GLN A 309 12.77 2.38 0.32
N ASP A 310 11.94 2.24 -0.71
CA ASP A 310 11.99 1.13 -1.66
C ASP A 310 12.05 1.70 -3.06
N ILE A 311 13.23 1.60 -3.68
CA ILE A 311 13.46 2.08 -5.05
C ILE A 311 13.71 0.88 -5.94
N VAL A 312 12.86 0.72 -6.95
CA VAL A 312 13.04 -0.25 -8.02
C VAL A 312 13.28 0.50 -9.32
N THR A 313 14.42 0.25 -9.94
CA THR A 313 14.78 0.81 -11.24
C THR A 313 14.91 -0.32 -12.25
N ASP A 314 14.11 -0.25 -13.30
CA ASP A 314 14.07 -1.20 -14.40
C ASP A 314 14.52 -0.54 -15.70
N GLN A 315 15.56 -1.06 -16.32
CA GLN A 315 16.15 -0.54 -17.54
C GLN A 315 16.18 -1.65 -18.60
N LYS A 316 15.60 -1.38 -19.75
CA LYS A 316 15.57 -2.34 -20.84
C LYS A 316 15.98 -1.69 -22.14
N GLY A 317 16.91 -2.31 -22.84
CA GLY A 317 17.31 -1.94 -24.19
C GLY A 317 17.16 -3.12 -25.13
N SER A 318 16.58 -2.90 -26.30
CA SER A 318 16.51 -3.95 -27.32
C SER A 318 16.89 -3.41 -28.71
N PHE A 319 17.56 -4.27 -29.46
CA PHE A 319 17.87 -4.06 -30.86
C PHE A 319 17.30 -5.21 -31.67
N ASN A 320 16.54 -4.88 -32.71
CA ASN A 320 15.91 -5.85 -33.59
C ASN A 320 16.37 -5.60 -35.04
N TYR A 321 16.73 -6.65 -35.68
CA TYR A 321 16.94 -6.71 -37.13
C TYR A 321 16.08 -7.81 -37.73
N SER A 322 15.33 -7.50 -38.77
CA SER A 322 14.56 -8.53 -39.50
C SER A 322 14.52 -8.23 -40.99
N TYR A 323 14.82 -9.22 -41.80
CA TYR A 323 14.74 -9.11 -43.23
C TYR A 323 14.10 -10.33 -43.85
N ASN A 324 13.16 -10.11 -44.76
CA ASN A 324 12.49 -11.13 -45.56
C ASN A 324 12.95 -11.02 -47.01
N PHE A 325 13.63 -12.07 -47.52
CA PHE A 325 14.17 -12.10 -48.87
C PHE A 325 13.09 -12.29 -49.92
N ASN A 326 11.96 -12.94 -49.60
CA ASN A 326 10.88 -13.33 -50.50
C ASN A 326 11.38 -13.98 -51.80
N PRO A 327 12.21 -15.03 -51.71
CA PRO A 327 12.84 -15.63 -52.88
C PRO A 327 11.79 -16.30 -53.78
N GLN A 328 11.98 -16.17 -55.10
CA GLN A 328 11.20 -16.93 -56.06
C GLN A 328 11.88 -18.28 -56.33
N PRO A 329 11.08 -19.35 -56.43
CA PRO A 329 11.67 -20.67 -56.74
C PRO A 329 12.19 -20.67 -58.17
N TRP A 330 13.42 -21.17 -58.33
CA TRP A 330 13.96 -21.51 -59.66
C TRP A 330 13.47 -22.90 -60.06
N GLU A 331 12.73 -22.96 -61.16
CA GLU A 331 12.11 -24.18 -61.71
C GLU A 331 12.78 -24.53 -63.05
N PRO A 332 13.95 -25.24 -62.99
CA PRO A 332 14.81 -25.41 -64.21
C PRO A 332 14.15 -26.17 -65.33
N PHE A 333 13.25 -27.08 -65.01
CA PHE A 333 12.65 -28.00 -65.99
C PHE A 333 11.19 -27.65 -66.36
N LYS A 334 10.67 -26.59 -65.89
CA LYS A 334 9.26 -26.15 -66.07
C LYS A 334 8.88 -26.01 -67.55
N ASN A 335 9.80 -25.46 -68.39
CA ASN A 335 9.57 -25.14 -69.79
C ASN A 335 10.31 -26.07 -70.78
N VAL A 336 10.89 -27.16 -70.30
CA VAL A 336 11.66 -28.12 -71.18
C VAL A 336 10.69 -29.09 -71.83
N LYS A 337 10.62 -29.06 -73.19
CA LYS A 337 9.82 -30.00 -73.97
C LYS A 337 10.40 -31.39 -73.83
N GLY A 338 9.58 -32.39 -73.51
CA GLY A 338 10.01 -33.79 -73.41
C GLY A 338 10.09 -34.28 -71.93
N VAL A 339 10.12 -33.40 -70.96
CA VAL A 339 10.16 -33.76 -69.51
C VAL A 339 8.76 -34.00 -69.00
N ASP A 340 7.71 -33.70 -69.76
CA ASP A 340 6.31 -33.83 -69.33
C ASP A 340 5.88 -35.18 -68.83
N LYS A 341 6.63 -36.26 -69.29
CA LYS A 341 6.39 -37.64 -68.88
C LYS A 341 6.92 -38.00 -67.50
N VAL A 342 7.81 -37.16 -66.94
CA VAL A 342 8.44 -37.40 -65.64
C VAL A 342 8.07 -36.27 -64.67
N LYS A 343 6.93 -36.40 -63.97
CA LYS A 343 6.39 -35.41 -63.05
C LYS A 343 7.41 -34.90 -62.02
N PHE A 344 8.28 -35.80 -61.50
CA PHE A 344 9.31 -35.45 -60.51
C PHE A 344 10.30 -34.41 -61.05
N LEU A 345 10.76 -34.52 -62.29
CA LEU A 345 11.69 -33.56 -62.89
C LEU A 345 10.99 -32.22 -63.18
N LYS A 346 9.73 -32.25 -63.60
CA LYS A 346 8.96 -31.05 -63.91
C LYS A 346 8.64 -30.24 -62.68
N GLU A 347 8.48 -30.87 -61.51
CA GLU A 347 8.17 -30.24 -60.21
C GLU A 347 9.43 -29.84 -59.42
N MET A 348 10.64 -30.13 -59.92
CA MET A 348 11.89 -29.74 -59.30
C MET A 348 11.98 -28.22 -59.18
N ASN A 349 12.18 -27.75 -57.99
CA ASN A 349 12.31 -26.34 -57.69
C ASN A 349 13.38 -26.14 -56.61
N PHE A 350 14.09 -25.02 -56.66
CA PHE A 350 15.13 -24.65 -55.71
C PHE A 350 15.05 -23.18 -55.37
N TYR A 351 15.32 -22.84 -54.10
CA TYR A 351 15.49 -21.49 -53.70
C TYR A 351 16.98 -21.20 -53.44
N TYR A 352 17.51 -20.13 -54.01
CA TYR A 352 18.92 -19.74 -53.86
C TYR A 352 19.15 -18.80 -52.66
N LEU A 353 18.10 -18.15 -52.14
CA LEU A 353 18.17 -17.22 -51.04
C LEU A 353 17.31 -17.73 -49.86
N PRO A 354 17.70 -17.43 -48.64
CA PRO A 354 16.86 -17.76 -47.50
C PRO A 354 15.51 -17.05 -47.54
N GLN A 355 14.53 -17.53 -46.81
CA GLN A 355 13.21 -16.87 -46.66
C GLN A 355 13.31 -15.66 -45.77
N SER A 356 13.89 -15.82 -44.58
CA SER A 356 14.03 -14.76 -43.63
C SER A 356 15.27 -14.92 -42.75
N TRP A 357 15.74 -13.80 -42.26
CA TRP A 357 16.79 -13.69 -41.28
C TRP A 357 16.38 -12.65 -40.26
N ALA A 358 16.34 -13.02 -38.96
CA ALA A 358 16.01 -12.13 -37.87
C ALA A 358 17.02 -12.30 -36.73
N PHE A 359 17.37 -11.18 -36.12
CA PHE A 359 18.21 -11.10 -34.94
C PHE A 359 17.57 -10.13 -33.94
N ASN A 360 17.39 -10.62 -32.74
CA ASN A 360 16.89 -9.82 -31.63
C ASN A 360 17.89 -9.92 -30.47
N THR A 361 18.22 -8.80 -29.86
CA THR A 361 18.98 -8.78 -28.63
C THR A 361 18.33 -7.82 -27.65
N THR A 362 18.16 -8.28 -26.40
CA THR A 362 17.54 -7.51 -25.32
C THR A 362 18.46 -7.56 -24.11
N MET A 363 18.78 -6.40 -23.59
CA MET A 363 19.48 -6.21 -22.32
C MET A 363 18.47 -5.69 -21.31
N HIS A 364 18.42 -6.29 -20.14
CA HIS A 364 17.51 -5.92 -19.08
C HIS A 364 18.28 -5.84 -17.76
N ARG A 365 18.16 -4.73 -17.07
CA ARG A 365 18.79 -4.49 -15.77
C ARG A 365 17.74 -4.04 -14.79
N THR A 366 17.65 -4.76 -13.68
CA THR A 366 16.84 -4.39 -12.52
C THR A 366 17.74 -4.06 -11.35
N TYR A 367 17.50 -2.93 -10.71
CA TYR A 367 18.19 -2.49 -9.50
C TYR A 367 17.15 -2.20 -8.43
N THR A 368 17.25 -2.89 -7.30
CA THR A 368 16.37 -2.70 -6.14
C THR A 368 17.19 -2.21 -4.96
N HIS A 369 16.68 -1.22 -4.25
CA HIS A 369 17.24 -0.60 -3.09
C HIS A 369 16.15 -0.51 -2.03
N LEU A 370 16.30 -1.25 -0.92
CA LEU A 370 15.30 -1.35 0.14
C LEU A 370 15.93 -0.98 1.49
N LYS A 371 15.31 -0.02 2.19
CA LYS A 371 15.59 0.34 3.57
C LYS A 371 14.30 0.31 4.37
N MET A 372 14.25 -0.53 5.39
CA MET A 372 13.10 -0.67 6.28
C MET A 372 13.33 0.04 7.61
N ARG A 373 12.26 0.27 8.36
CA ARG A 373 12.26 0.76 9.74
C ARG A 373 11.85 -0.35 10.69
N ASP A 374 12.45 -0.38 11.87
CA ASP A 374 12.07 -1.31 12.94
C ASP A 374 11.35 -0.55 14.05
N PHE A 375 10.08 -0.86 14.24
CA PHE A 375 9.24 -0.28 15.30
C PHE A 375 9.26 -1.10 16.60
N SER A 376 9.95 -2.24 16.63
CA SER A 376 9.99 -3.11 17.83
C SER A 376 10.84 -2.53 18.97
N VAL A 377 11.63 -1.49 18.73
CA VAL A 377 12.51 -0.87 19.71
C VAL A 377 11.73 0.14 20.55
N GLU A 378 11.09 -0.32 21.62
CA GLU A 378 10.23 0.49 22.51
C GLU A 378 10.94 1.68 23.19
N ALA A 379 12.26 1.64 23.35
CA ALA A 379 12.95 2.58 24.24
C ALA A 379 13.45 3.87 23.56
N THR A 380 13.71 3.86 22.27
CA THR A 380 14.43 4.95 21.59
C THR A 380 13.74 5.49 20.33
N GLY A 381 12.56 4.99 20.00
CA GLY A 381 11.88 5.31 18.76
C GLY A 381 12.18 4.30 17.64
N VAL A 382 11.89 4.70 16.42
CA VAL A 382 12.09 3.87 15.23
C VAL A 382 13.58 3.68 14.97
N ALA A 383 14.02 2.43 14.83
CA ALA A 383 15.39 2.12 14.43
C ALA A 383 15.46 1.88 12.91
N ASP A 384 16.50 2.39 12.29
CA ASP A 384 16.79 2.11 10.88
C ASP A 384 17.41 0.72 10.73
N MET A 385 16.89 -0.06 9.82
CA MET A 385 17.49 -1.31 9.41
C MET A 385 18.59 -1.08 8.36
N ASP A 386 19.48 -2.05 8.21
CA ASP A 386 20.54 -1.98 7.22
C ASP A 386 19.96 -1.94 5.79
N LEU A 387 20.61 -1.17 4.96
CA LEU A 387 20.29 -1.05 3.56
C LEU A 387 20.54 -2.35 2.82
N THR A 388 19.52 -2.86 2.14
CA THR A 388 19.64 -4.00 1.23
C THR A 388 19.49 -3.55 -0.22
N PHE A 389 20.28 -4.15 -1.10
CA PHE A 389 20.17 -3.90 -2.53
C PHE A 389 20.36 -5.19 -3.33
N SER A 390 19.71 -5.23 -4.48
CA SER A 390 19.83 -6.32 -5.45
C SER A 390 20.05 -5.73 -6.83
N LYS A 391 20.88 -6.36 -7.62
CA LYS A 391 21.19 -5.99 -9.00
C LYS A 391 21.10 -7.23 -9.85
N ASP A 392 20.27 -7.19 -10.86
CA ASP A 392 20.12 -8.27 -11.82
C ASP A 392 20.31 -7.74 -13.23
N PHE A 393 21.21 -8.35 -13.97
CA PHE A 393 21.43 -8.06 -15.37
C PHE A 393 21.25 -9.31 -16.22
N THR A 394 20.34 -9.24 -17.20
CA THR A 394 20.10 -10.30 -18.15
C THR A 394 20.35 -9.83 -19.57
N TRP A 395 20.92 -10.70 -20.38
CA TRP A 395 21.15 -10.45 -21.79
C TRP A 395 20.63 -11.60 -22.65
N ASP A 396 19.53 -11.32 -23.34
CA ASP A 396 18.88 -12.25 -24.26
C ASP A 396 19.31 -11.99 -25.69
N ARG A 397 19.61 -13.05 -26.42
CA ARG A 397 19.95 -13.02 -27.85
C ARG A 397 19.21 -14.13 -28.56
N ASN A 398 18.42 -13.74 -29.55
CA ASN A 398 17.67 -14.66 -30.37
C ASN A 398 18.07 -14.48 -31.82
N PHE A 399 18.31 -15.59 -32.52
CA PHE A 399 18.60 -15.60 -33.92
C PHE A 399 17.69 -16.60 -34.62
N ASP A 400 17.00 -16.14 -35.66
CA ASP A 400 16.08 -16.94 -36.47
C ASP A 400 16.55 -16.91 -37.94
N PHE A 401 16.75 -18.09 -38.51
CA PHE A 401 17.12 -18.25 -39.90
C PHE A 401 16.19 -19.28 -40.53
N LYS A 402 15.47 -18.91 -41.61
CA LYS A 402 14.60 -19.80 -42.38
C LYS A 402 15.08 -19.88 -43.79
N TYR A 403 15.29 -21.11 -44.23
CA TYR A 403 15.73 -21.40 -45.58
C TYR A 403 14.94 -22.58 -46.17
N ASP A 404 14.21 -22.33 -47.24
CA ASP A 404 13.51 -23.36 -47.99
C ASP A 404 14.44 -23.82 -49.13
N LEU A 405 14.95 -25.03 -49.07
CA LEU A 405 15.77 -25.58 -50.16
C LEU A 405 14.90 -25.86 -51.40
N THR A 406 13.72 -26.38 -51.16
CA THR A 406 12.68 -26.62 -52.16
C THR A 406 11.31 -26.25 -51.57
N LYS A 407 10.23 -26.24 -52.37
CA LYS A 407 8.87 -26.03 -51.86
C LYS A 407 8.49 -27.01 -50.74
N ASN A 408 9.06 -28.21 -50.74
CA ASN A 408 8.73 -29.26 -49.78
C ASN A 408 9.82 -29.51 -48.76
N MET A 409 11.03 -28.99 -48.95
CA MET A 409 12.15 -29.12 -48.00
C MET A 409 12.48 -27.77 -47.39
N LYS A 410 12.13 -27.65 -46.12
CA LYS A 410 12.30 -26.41 -45.34
C LYS A 410 13.30 -26.63 -44.20
N PHE A 411 14.19 -25.69 -44.04
CA PHE A 411 15.17 -25.67 -42.97
C PHE A 411 14.92 -24.43 -42.09
N THR A 412 14.77 -24.64 -40.78
CA THR A 412 14.64 -23.59 -39.81
C THR A 412 15.70 -23.78 -38.75
N PHE A 413 16.49 -22.75 -38.54
CA PHE A 413 17.48 -22.68 -37.47
C PHE A 413 17.11 -21.56 -36.54
N GLN A 414 16.94 -21.91 -35.26
CA GLN A 414 16.59 -20.95 -34.20
C GLN A 414 17.55 -21.16 -33.04
N THR A 415 18.10 -20.08 -32.53
CA THR A 415 18.85 -20.09 -31.28
C THR A 415 18.25 -19.07 -30.31
N ALA A 416 18.18 -19.45 -29.05
CA ALA A 416 17.86 -18.57 -27.95
C ALA A 416 18.98 -18.71 -26.92
N MET A 417 19.62 -17.59 -26.58
CA MET A 417 20.66 -17.52 -25.58
C MET A 417 20.21 -16.52 -24.50
N ASN A 418 20.14 -16.97 -23.26
CA ASN A 418 19.93 -16.13 -22.10
C ASN A 418 21.22 -16.16 -21.27
N VAL A 419 21.70 -15.00 -20.90
CA VAL A 419 22.88 -14.82 -20.05
C VAL A 419 22.46 -13.95 -18.86
N THR A 420 22.65 -14.46 -17.67
CA THR A 420 22.55 -13.66 -16.45
C THR A 420 23.95 -13.28 -16.00
N VAL A 421 24.17 -12.01 -15.72
CA VAL A 421 25.44 -11.51 -15.22
C VAL A 421 25.20 -11.04 -13.80
N ASP A 422 25.94 -11.62 -12.88
CA ASP A 422 25.94 -11.20 -11.48
C ASP A 422 26.74 -9.89 -11.35
N GLU A 423 26.06 -8.84 -10.95
CA GLU A 423 26.68 -7.52 -10.70
C GLU A 423 27.02 -7.44 -9.21
N SER A 424 28.21 -7.89 -8.82
CA SER A 424 28.72 -7.79 -7.46
C SER A 424 29.00 -6.35 -7.03
#